data_0b41c7669b18790cfe101e89d66b3165
#
_entry.id   0b41c7669b18790cfe101e89d66b3165
#
_cell.length_a   1.000
_cell.length_b   1.000
_cell.length_c   1.000
_cell.angle_alpha   90.00
_cell.angle_beta   90.00
_cell.angle_gamma   90.00
#
_symmetry.space_group_name_H-M   'P 1'
#
loop_
_entity.id
_entity.type
_entity.pdbx_description
1 polymer ?
#
loop_
_entity_poly.entity_id
_entity_poly.type
_entity_poly.pdbx_seq_one_letter_code
_entity_poly.pdbx_strand_id
1 'polypeptide(L)'
;MLYGMPTPTVRRLLVGHLLRHAREQTGLDLDAAGKLIGKTNSTMSRIERGHTALPQHLLKKLANGYEQHVPNAVDLDELLDLARGSQDRGRWSGYRSVYSKYFRMAVDLEADASAIFQYQNEIVPGLLQTEEYIRALFTTAQLQLSDQSTEDAVEARLERKSVLTKPNAPQVSFVLSESSLRRHVGDRELMAKQLHHTAEIAKLRNVQIQVLPFDAATAPRATHDFNLFRVPSPGNAGPLEFVYVEDFTDGRYLDGHDDVHAYTLLWQQLVAAALDPVESEKFILRVADEFAR
;
A
#
# COMPACT_ATOMS: atom_id res chain seq x y z
N MET A 1 -2.89 15.53 -18.50
CA MET A 1 -2.57 14.41 -17.57
C MET A 1 -1.84 15.00 -16.38
N LEU A 2 -2.50 15.17 -15.24
CA LEU A 2 -1.88 15.68 -14.02
C LEU A 2 -2.14 14.64 -12.92
N TYR A 3 -1.44 13.50 -13.00
CA TYR A 3 -1.12 12.81 -11.78
C TYR A 3 -0.22 13.74 -10.98
N GLY A 4 -0.56 14.05 -9.74
CA GLY A 4 0.35 14.75 -8.85
C GLY A 4 1.69 14.01 -8.84
N MET A 5 2.79 14.74 -8.67
CA MET A 5 4.12 14.11 -8.67
C MET A 5 4.20 13.08 -7.54
N PRO A 6 4.62 11.82 -7.81
CA PRO A 6 4.73 10.77 -6.79
C PRO A 6 5.65 11.17 -5.64
N THR A 7 5.44 10.57 -4.47
CA THR A 7 6.32 10.76 -3.31
C THR A 7 7.76 10.35 -3.63
N PRO A 8 8.76 10.93 -2.95
CA PRO A 8 10.16 10.58 -3.20
C PRO A 8 10.47 9.10 -3.06
N THR A 9 9.83 8.40 -2.15
CA THR A 9 9.97 6.95 -1.99
C THR A 9 9.44 6.23 -3.22
N VAL A 10 8.23 6.53 -3.65
CA VAL A 10 7.59 5.89 -4.81
C VAL A 10 8.35 6.22 -6.09
N ARG A 11 8.90 7.42 -6.25
CA ARG A 11 9.78 7.76 -7.38
C ARG A 11 11.00 6.84 -7.48
N ARG A 12 11.67 6.55 -6.35
CA ARG A 12 12.80 5.60 -6.34
C ARG A 12 12.38 4.21 -6.76
N LEU A 13 11.22 3.75 -6.28
CA LEU A 13 10.66 2.45 -6.64
C LEU A 13 10.32 2.39 -8.13
N LEU A 14 9.70 3.44 -8.68
CA LEU A 14 9.39 3.54 -10.11
C LEU A 14 10.65 3.56 -10.98
N VAL A 15 11.69 4.33 -10.60
CA VAL A 15 12.98 4.30 -11.29
C VAL A 15 13.56 2.88 -11.30
N GLY A 16 13.55 2.20 -10.16
CA GLY A 16 14.02 0.82 -10.07
C GLY A 16 13.23 -0.15 -10.95
N HIS A 17 11.90 -0.01 -10.95
CA HIS A 17 10.97 -0.82 -11.75
C HIS A 17 11.23 -0.63 -13.25
N LEU A 18 11.34 0.61 -13.72
CA LEU A 18 11.65 0.89 -15.13
C LEU A 18 13.00 0.34 -15.57
N LEU A 19 14.02 0.48 -14.72
CA LEU A 19 15.36 -0.07 -14.99
C LEU A 19 15.34 -1.60 -15.06
N ARG A 20 14.62 -2.25 -14.12
CA ARG A 20 14.46 -3.71 -14.13
C ARG A 20 13.75 -4.19 -15.38
N HIS A 21 12.62 -3.55 -15.74
CA HIS A 21 11.88 -3.89 -16.95
C HIS A 21 12.76 -3.74 -18.20
N ALA A 22 13.47 -2.61 -18.35
CA ALA A 22 14.39 -2.39 -19.46
C ALA A 22 15.49 -3.46 -19.50
N ARG A 23 16.11 -3.79 -18.37
CA ARG A 23 17.12 -4.85 -18.30
C ARG A 23 16.57 -6.20 -18.77
N GLU A 24 15.38 -6.57 -18.30
CA GLU A 24 14.74 -7.84 -18.66
C GLU A 24 14.43 -7.90 -20.17
N GLN A 25 14.01 -6.80 -20.77
CA GLN A 25 13.82 -6.72 -22.23
C GLN A 25 15.13 -6.92 -22.99
N THR A 26 16.27 -6.45 -22.46
CA THR A 26 17.58 -6.65 -23.10
C THR A 26 18.13 -8.06 -22.92
N GLY A 27 17.54 -8.88 -22.06
CA GLY A 27 18.06 -10.19 -21.69
C GLY A 27 19.31 -10.16 -20.81
N LEU A 28 19.74 -8.98 -20.36
CA LEU A 28 20.90 -8.85 -19.47
C LEU A 28 20.57 -9.34 -18.06
N ASP A 29 21.50 -10.06 -17.45
CA ASP A 29 21.44 -10.33 -16.02
C ASP A 29 21.93 -9.12 -15.19
N LEU A 30 21.78 -9.20 -13.88
CA LEU A 30 22.20 -8.14 -12.96
C LEU A 30 23.70 -7.85 -12.99
N ASP A 31 24.53 -8.86 -13.27
CA ASP A 31 26.00 -8.70 -13.33
C ASP A 31 26.40 -7.95 -14.60
N ALA A 32 25.84 -8.32 -15.74
CA ALA A 32 26.08 -7.65 -17.02
C ALA A 32 25.61 -6.19 -16.96
N ALA A 33 24.40 -5.93 -16.43
CA ALA A 33 23.91 -4.58 -16.23
C ALA A 33 24.79 -3.76 -15.26
N GLY A 34 25.27 -4.38 -14.19
CA GLY A 34 26.19 -3.74 -13.24
C GLY A 34 27.50 -3.33 -13.89
N LYS A 35 28.07 -4.15 -14.77
CA LYS A 35 29.31 -3.85 -15.51
C LYS A 35 29.19 -2.61 -16.38
N LEU A 36 28.00 -2.32 -16.95
CA LEU A 36 27.76 -1.10 -17.74
C LEU A 36 28.10 0.17 -16.97
N ILE A 37 27.87 0.18 -15.66
CA ILE A 37 28.03 1.36 -14.80
C ILE A 37 29.09 1.16 -13.69
N GLY A 38 29.85 0.08 -13.72
CA GLY A 38 30.89 -0.23 -12.72
C GLY A 38 30.31 -0.56 -11.34
N LYS A 39 29.17 -1.25 -11.28
CA LYS A 39 28.51 -1.71 -10.04
C LYS A 39 28.43 -3.23 -9.98
N THR A 40 28.32 -3.75 -8.77
CA THR A 40 28.13 -5.19 -8.51
C THR A 40 26.67 -5.60 -8.73
N ASN A 41 26.45 -6.90 -8.94
CA ASN A 41 25.13 -7.53 -8.98
C ASN A 41 24.27 -7.13 -7.76
N SER A 42 24.81 -7.21 -6.55
CA SER A 42 24.10 -6.82 -5.31
C SER A 42 23.70 -5.35 -5.32
N THR A 43 24.55 -4.47 -5.85
CA THR A 43 24.21 -3.04 -5.97
C THR A 43 23.10 -2.83 -7.01
N MET A 44 23.17 -3.49 -8.16
CA MET A 44 22.11 -3.43 -9.18
C MET A 44 20.76 -3.90 -8.63
N SER A 45 20.75 -5.04 -7.94
CA SER A 45 19.56 -5.55 -7.28
C SER A 45 18.94 -4.52 -6.30
N ARG A 46 19.76 -3.80 -5.53
CA ARG A 46 19.28 -2.74 -4.62
C ARG A 46 18.76 -1.52 -5.35
N ILE A 47 19.35 -1.18 -6.49
CA ILE A 47 18.88 -0.08 -7.34
C ILE A 47 17.51 -0.42 -7.93
N GLU A 48 17.36 -1.60 -8.52
CA GLU A 48 16.11 -2.07 -9.13
C GLU A 48 14.97 -2.21 -8.12
N ARG A 49 15.29 -2.49 -6.85
CA ARG A 49 14.30 -2.48 -5.75
C ARG A 49 14.06 -1.09 -5.14
N GLY A 50 14.64 -0.04 -5.68
CA GLY A 50 14.47 1.32 -5.15
C GLY A 50 15.14 1.58 -3.79
N HIS A 51 15.98 0.65 -3.30
CA HIS A 51 16.70 0.83 -2.04
C HIS A 51 17.90 1.77 -2.16
N THR A 52 18.40 1.96 -3.36
CA THR A 52 19.58 2.81 -3.63
C THR A 52 19.27 3.71 -4.82
N ALA A 53 19.33 5.02 -4.61
CA ALA A 53 19.22 5.98 -5.68
C ALA A 53 20.50 5.97 -6.54
N LEU A 54 20.33 6.16 -7.84
CA LEU A 54 21.44 6.22 -8.78
C LEU A 54 21.67 7.70 -9.21
N PRO A 55 22.92 8.20 -9.21
CA PRO A 55 23.22 9.51 -9.76
C PRO A 55 22.82 9.62 -11.24
N GLN A 56 22.36 10.78 -11.67
CA GLN A 56 21.82 10.98 -13.02
C GLN A 56 22.80 10.57 -14.14
N HIS A 57 24.10 10.81 -13.98
CA HIS A 57 25.10 10.42 -14.99
C HIS A 57 25.21 8.90 -15.14
N LEU A 58 25.02 8.13 -14.05
CA LEU A 58 24.99 6.66 -14.10
C LEU A 58 23.64 6.15 -14.64
N LEU A 59 22.53 6.83 -14.36
CA LEU A 59 21.24 6.53 -14.99
C LEU A 59 21.32 6.66 -16.50
N LYS A 60 21.86 7.79 -17.00
CA LYS A 60 22.09 8.02 -18.44
C LYS A 60 22.97 6.93 -19.04
N LYS A 61 24.07 6.58 -18.36
CA LYS A 61 25.00 5.55 -18.84
C LYS A 61 24.32 4.19 -18.93
N LEU A 62 23.50 3.84 -17.94
CA LEU A 62 22.77 2.56 -17.89
C LEU A 62 21.69 2.51 -18.98
N ALA A 63 20.86 3.56 -19.10
CA ALA A 63 19.84 3.67 -20.13
C ALA A 63 20.43 3.55 -21.54
N ASN A 64 21.53 4.29 -21.84
CA ASN A 64 22.23 4.16 -23.10
C ASN A 64 22.79 2.75 -23.34
N GLY A 65 23.24 2.07 -22.28
CA GLY A 65 23.68 0.69 -22.38
C GLY A 65 22.53 -0.27 -22.74
N TYR A 66 21.35 -0.06 -22.19
CA TYR A 66 20.15 -0.83 -22.56
C TYR A 66 19.68 -0.52 -24.00
N GLU A 67 19.71 0.73 -24.40
CA GLU A 67 19.36 1.19 -25.75
C GLU A 67 20.19 0.52 -26.84
N GLN A 68 21.47 0.20 -26.56
CA GLN A 68 22.35 -0.55 -27.48
C GLN A 68 21.88 -1.99 -27.74
N HIS A 69 21.10 -2.56 -26.82
CA HIS A 69 20.56 -3.91 -26.95
C HIS A 69 19.14 -3.92 -27.50
N VAL A 70 18.29 -3.01 -27.02
CA VAL A 70 16.90 -2.89 -27.43
C VAL A 70 16.56 -1.40 -27.59
N PRO A 71 16.23 -0.93 -28.81
CA PRO A 71 15.82 0.44 -29.04
C PRO A 71 14.56 0.81 -28.22
N ASN A 72 14.59 1.97 -27.61
CA ASN A 72 13.51 2.48 -26.75
C ASN A 72 13.20 1.57 -25.54
N ALA A 73 14.21 0.87 -25.01
CA ALA A 73 14.06 0.03 -23.82
C ALA A 73 13.57 0.82 -22.60
N VAL A 74 13.94 2.11 -22.52
CA VAL A 74 13.48 3.02 -21.47
C VAL A 74 13.41 4.46 -22.00
N ASP A 75 12.38 5.22 -21.61
CA ASP A 75 12.34 6.66 -21.84
C ASP A 75 13.29 7.36 -20.87
N LEU A 76 14.38 7.90 -21.41
CA LEU A 76 15.43 8.53 -20.61
C LEU A 76 14.94 9.81 -19.93
N ASP A 77 14.12 10.64 -20.61
CA ASP A 77 13.66 11.90 -20.05
C ASP A 77 12.70 11.64 -18.87
N GLU A 78 11.80 10.70 -19.03
CA GLU A 78 10.87 10.27 -17.98
C GLU A 78 11.61 9.64 -16.78
N LEU A 79 12.61 8.80 -17.05
CA LEU A 79 13.47 8.22 -16.02
C LEU A 79 14.21 9.31 -15.21
N LEU A 80 14.73 10.33 -15.89
CA LEU A 80 15.42 11.43 -15.24
C LEU A 80 14.47 12.33 -14.45
N ASP A 81 13.24 12.53 -14.91
CA ASP A 81 12.21 13.30 -14.21
C ASP A 81 11.78 12.61 -12.91
N LEU A 82 11.60 11.31 -12.94
CA LEU A 82 11.35 10.52 -11.73
C LEU A 82 12.55 10.57 -10.77
N ALA A 83 13.77 10.49 -11.29
CA ALA A 83 14.98 10.51 -10.47
C ALA A 83 15.21 11.86 -9.78
N ARG A 84 14.78 12.96 -10.40
CA ARG A 84 14.84 14.32 -9.87
C ARG A 84 14.06 14.41 -8.55
N GLY A 85 13.73 14.33 -7.73
CA GLY A 85 12.94 14.39 -6.49
C GLY A 85 12.90 13.08 -5.73
N SER A 86 13.56 12.04 -6.25
CA SER A 86 13.61 10.75 -5.56
C SER A 86 14.49 10.77 -4.29
N GLN A 87 15.33 11.79 -4.13
CA GLN A 87 16.20 11.98 -2.97
C GLN A 87 15.63 12.97 -1.95
N ASP A 88 14.50 13.61 -2.25
CA ASP A 88 13.85 14.54 -1.34
C ASP A 88 13.30 13.82 -0.11
N ARG A 89 12.97 14.59 0.92
CA ARG A 89 12.31 14.02 2.10
C ARG A 89 10.88 13.63 1.75
N GLY A 90 10.48 12.41 2.11
CA GLY A 90 9.12 11.93 1.90
C GLY A 90 8.07 12.82 2.56
N ARG A 91 6.85 12.79 2.03
CA ARG A 91 5.69 13.57 2.49
C ARG A 91 5.44 13.46 4.00
N TRP A 92 5.71 12.28 4.56
CA TRP A 92 5.49 11.97 5.97
C TRP A 92 6.71 12.20 6.85
N SER A 93 7.66 13.03 6.40
CA SER A 93 8.87 13.33 7.17
C SER A 93 8.57 13.98 8.54
N GLY A 94 7.45 14.70 8.69
CA GLY A 94 6.96 15.26 9.94
C GLY A 94 6.49 14.21 10.95
N TYR A 95 5.97 13.07 10.49
CA TYR A 95 5.41 11.98 11.31
C TYR A 95 6.36 10.78 11.47
N ARG A 96 7.67 10.99 11.34
CA ARG A 96 8.66 9.91 11.47
C ARG A 96 8.68 9.23 12.83
N SER A 97 8.27 9.93 13.87
CA SER A 97 8.13 9.38 15.22
C SER A 97 6.87 8.54 15.40
N VAL A 98 5.86 8.76 14.56
CA VAL A 98 4.53 8.16 14.66
C VAL A 98 4.46 6.81 13.94
N TYR A 99 4.98 6.76 12.71
CA TYR A 99 4.95 5.53 11.92
C TYR A 99 6.23 4.73 12.11
N SER A 100 6.08 3.43 12.34
CA SER A 100 7.22 2.50 12.31
C SER A 100 7.98 2.62 10.98
N LYS A 101 9.27 2.36 11.01
CA LYS A 101 10.14 2.51 9.84
C LYS A 101 9.62 1.70 8.62
N TYR A 102 9.08 0.52 8.87
CA TYR A 102 8.55 -0.36 7.83
C TYR A 102 7.19 0.13 7.30
N PHE A 103 6.33 0.74 8.12
CA PHE A 103 5.02 1.18 7.68
C PHE A 103 5.04 2.47 6.82
N ARG A 104 6.09 3.29 6.91
CA ARG A 104 6.20 4.57 6.15
C ARG A 104 6.08 4.38 4.64
N MET A 105 6.68 3.31 4.11
CA MET A 105 6.59 3.02 2.68
C MET A 105 5.16 2.64 2.27
N ALA A 106 4.40 1.93 3.11
CA ALA A 106 2.99 1.62 2.85
C ALA A 106 2.15 2.90 2.72
N VAL A 107 2.39 3.88 3.59
CA VAL A 107 1.70 5.18 3.53
C VAL A 107 2.06 5.98 2.26
N ASP A 108 3.33 5.96 1.84
CA ASP A 108 3.74 6.55 0.57
C ASP A 108 3.08 5.83 -0.63
N LEU A 109 3.04 4.49 -0.61
CA LEU A 109 2.36 3.69 -1.65
C LEU A 109 0.85 3.97 -1.70
N GLU A 110 0.16 4.07 -0.55
CA GLU A 110 -1.26 4.46 -0.49
C GLU A 110 -1.49 5.83 -1.15
N ALA A 111 -0.58 6.78 -0.91
CA ALA A 111 -0.73 8.12 -1.45
C ALA A 111 -0.62 8.17 -2.98
N ASP A 112 0.12 7.27 -3.60
CA ASP A 112 0.42 7.28 -5.03
C ASP A 112 -0.23 6.14 -5.81
N ALA A 113 -0.90 5.20 -5.11
CA ALA A 113 -1.62 4.10 -5.75
C ALA A 113 -2.79 4.58 -6.63
N SER A 114 -3.07 3.85 -7.69
CA SER A 114 -4.33 3.91 -8.45
C SER A 114 -5.34 2.89 -7.97
N ALA A 115 -4.86 1.79 -7.35
CA ALA A 115 -5.72 0.79 -6.72
C ALA A 115 -5.06 0.24 -5.45
N ILE A 116 -5.89 -0.02 -4.43
CA ILE A 116 -5.50 -0.61 -3.15
C ILE A 116 -6.49 -1.74 -2.86
N PHE A 117 -5.95 -2.92 -2.57
CA PHE A 117 -6.73 -4.07 -2.15
C PHE A 117 -6.26 -4.47 -0.74
N GLN A 118 -7.16 -4.46 0.22
CA GLN A 118 -6.82 -4.68 1.61
C GLN A 118 -7.69 -5.77 2.24
N TYR A 119 -7.05 -6.84 2.70
CA TYR A 119 -7.67 -7.82 3.58
C TYR A 119 -7.32 -7.51 5.02
N GLN A 120 -8.33 -7.48 5.88
CA GLN A 120 -8.16 -7.20 7.30
C GLN A 120 -8.90 -8.23 8.14
N ASN A 121 -8.20 -8.81 9.11
CA ASN A 121 -8.70 -9.95 9.88
C ASN A 121 -9.29 -9.55 11.23
N GLU A 122 -8.59 -8.73 12.03
CA GLU A 122 -8.90 -8.56 13.45
C GLU A 122 -9.37 -7.17 13.85
N ILE A 123 -9.00 -6.13 13.12
CA ILE A 123 -9.37 -4.74 13.42
C ILE A 123 -9.91 -4.04 12.19
N VAL A 124 -10.69 -2.98 12.37
CA VAL A 124 -11.11 -2.14 11.25
C VAL A 124 -9.89 -1.48 10.60
N PRO A 125 -9.75 -1.51 9.25
CA PRO A 125 -8.64 -0.89 8.52
C PRO A 125 -8.44 0.58 8.87
N GLY A 126 -7.19 1.04 8.94
CA GLY A 126 -6.86 2.40 9.33
C GLY A 126 -7.53 3.50 8.50
N LEU A 127 -7.79 3.27 7.21
CA LEU A 127 -8.51 4.22 6.35
C LEU A 127 -10.01 4.35 6.68
N LEU A 128 -10.58 3.37 7.38
CA LEU A 128 -11.99 3.33 7.78
C LEU A 128 -12.21 3.72 9.25
N GLN A 129 -11.14 3.94 10.04
CA GLN A 129 -11.25 4.20 11.48
C GLN A 129 -11.80 5.59 11.78
N THR A 130 -12.66 5.71 12.80
CA THR A 130 -13.01 7.00 13.43
C THR A 130 -11.88 7.45 14.35
N GLU A 131 -11.88 8.72 14.75
CA GLU A 131 -10.90 9.23 15.70
C GLU A 131 -11.00 8.51 17.05
N GLU A 132 -12.20 8.29 17.54
CA GLU A 132 -12.46 7.61 18.82
C GLU A 132 -11.93 6.17 18.79
N TYR A 133 -12.10 5.46 17.65
CA TYR A 133 -11.59 4.11 17.48
C TYR A 133 -10.04 4.09 17.48
N ILE A 134 -9.42 5.05 16.80
CA ILE A 134 -7.95 5.22 16.79
C ILE A 134 -7.43 5.43 18.22
N ARG A 135 -8.05 6.33 18.99
CA ARG A 135 -7.68 6.62 20.39
C ARG A 135 -7.82 5.39 21.28
N ALA A 136 -8.92 4.66 21.14
CA ALA A 136 -9.14 3.43 21.90
C ALA A 136 -8.11 2.35 21.58
N LEU A 137 -7.67 2.21 20.32
CA LEU A 137 -6.58 1.30 19.95
C LEU A 137 -5.27 1.64 20.67
N PHE A 138 -4.89 2.92 20.74
CA PHE A 138 -3.67 3.33 21.45
C PHE A 138 -3.75 3.06 22.95
N THR A 139 -4.91 3.29 23.56
CA THR A 139 -5.15 3.01 24.98
C THR A 139 -5.06 1.51 25.27
N THR A 140 -5.66 0.67 24.42
CA THR A 140 -5.71 -0.79 24.60
C THR A 140 -4.36 -1.45 24.37
N ALA A 141 -3.56 -0.91 23.45
CA ALA A 141 -2.24 -1.46 23.12
C ALA A 141 -1.19 -1.30 24.23
N GLN A 142 -1.54 -0.64 25.35
CA GLN A 142 -0.63 -0.34 26.47
C GLN A 142 0.71 0.29 26.02
N LEU A 143 0.70 0.94 24.87
CA LEU A 143 1.86 1.67 24.39
C LEU A 143 2.08 2.84 25.35
N GLN A 144 3.20 2.85 26.05
CA GLN A 144 3.61 3.98 26.89
C GLN A 144 4.05 5.15 26.00
N LEU A 145 3.14 5.69 25.24
CA LEU A 145 3.36 6.91 24.47
C LEU A 145 3.10 8.10 25.40
N SER A 146 3.84 9.19 25.20
CA SER A 146 3.47 10.47 25.79
C SER A 146 2.14 10.95 25.18
N ASP A 147 1.40 11.80 25.91
CA ASP A 147 0.17 12.38 25.38
C ASP A 147 0.38 13.06 24.03
N GLN A 148 1.46 13.83 23.87
CA GLN A 148 1.82 14.48 22.61
C GLN A 148 2.07 13.47 21.49
N SER A 149 2.76 12.37 21.77
CA SER A 149 3.01 11.32 20.77
C SER A 149 1.73 10.61 20.33
N THR A 150 0.75 10.51 21.22
CA THR A 150 -0.58 9.97 20.92
C THR A 150 -1.36 10.91 20.00
N GLU A 151 -1.38 12.22 20.31
CA GLU A 151 -2.04 13.21 19.46
C GLU A 151 -1.43 13.25 18.06
N ASP A 152 -0.10 13.30 17.95
CA ASP A 152 0.60 13.26 16.67
C ASP A 152 0.23 12.00 15.87
N ALA A 153 0.07 10.86 16.54
CA ALA A 153 -0.30 9.59 15.92
C ALA A 153 -1.76 9.56 15.44
N VAL A 154 -2.67 10.15 16.21
CA VAL A 154 -4.07 10.31 15.81
C VAL A 154 -4.17 11.24 14.60
N GLU A 155 -3.53 12.41 14.65
CA GLU A 155 -3.53 13.39 13.55
C GLU A 155 -3.00 12.77 12.25
N ALA A 156 -1.85 12.08 12.33
CA ALA A 156 -1.27 11.41 11.18
C ALA A 156 -2.20 10.36 10.54
N ARG A 157 -2.93 9.58 11.36
CA ARG A 157 -3.92 8.62 10.86
C ARG A 157 -5.13 9.29 10.22
N LEU A 158 -5.62 10.39 10.81
CA LEU A 158 -6.73 11.15 10.25
C LEU A 158 -6.34 11.82 8.93
N GLU A 159 -5.15 12.43 8.83
CA GLU A 159 -4.65 13.02 7.60
C GLU A 159 -4.55 11.97 6.46
N ARG A 160 -4.10 10.75 6.78
CA ARG A 160 -3.99 9.65 5.83
C ARG A 160 -5.32 9.29 5.17
N LYS A 161 -6.45 9.41 5.88
CA LYS A 161 -7.79 9.13 5.33
C LYS A 161 -8.15 10.02 4.14
N SER A 162 -7.51 11.18 3.99
CA SER A 162 -7.70 12.07 2.84
C SER A 162 -7.42 11.39 1.49
N VAL A 163 -6.69 10.26 1.49
CA VAL A 163 -6.44 9.46 0.28
C VAL A 163 -7.73 8.98 -0.38
N LEU A 164 -8.79 8.73 0.39
CA LEU A 164 -10.08 8.26 -0.13
C LEU A 164 -10.88 9.34 -0.87
N THR A 165 -10.62 10.63 -0.62
CA THR A 165 -11.42 11.75 -1.13
C THR A 165 -10.63 12.78 -1.92
N LYS A 166 -9.29 12.62 -2.02
CA LYS A 166 -8.43 13.53 -2.80
C LYS A 166 -8.80 13.51 -4.30
N PRO A 167 -8.44 14.55 -5.06
CA PRO A 167 -8.48 14.47 -6.53
C PRO A 167 -7.68 13.24 -7.00
N ASN A 168 -8.25 12.46 -7.93
CA ASN A 168 -7.65 11.20 -8.40
C ASN A 168 -7.44 10.17 -7.25
N ALA A 169 -8.39 10.09 -6.32
CA ALA A 169 -8.38 9.07 -5.29
C ALA A 169 -8.28 7.66 -5.90
N PRO A 170 -7.53 6.73 -5.27
CA PRO A 170 -7.43 5.37 -5.77
C PRO A 170 -8.76 4.63 -5.71
N GLN A 171 -8.91 3.59 -6.51
CA GLN A 171 -9.91 2.55 -6.26
C GLN A 171 -9.48 1.75 -5.05
N VAL A 172 -10.30 1.69 -4.00
CA VAL A 172 -9.97 0.97 -2.78
C VAL A 172 -10.99 -0.12 -2.53
N SER A 173 -10.51 -1.35 -2.41
CA SER A 173 -11.36 -2.50 -2.11
C SER A 173 -10.91 -3.15 -0.81
N PHE A 174 -11.85 -3.33 0.09
CA PHE A 174 -11.64 -3.98 1.37
C PHE A 174 -12.39 -5.32 1.42
N VAL A 175 -11.74 -6.35 1.93
CA VAL A 175 -12.39 -7.55 2.44
C VAL A 175 -12.13 -7.60 3.94
N LEU A 176 -13.19 -7.46 4.72
CA LEU A 176 -13.16 -7.44 6.17
C LEU A 176 -13.63 -8.80 6.71
N SER A 177 -12.82 -9.47 7.50
CA SER A 177 -13.31 -10.62 8.26
C SER A 177 -14.41 -10.16 9.23
N GLU A 178 -15.43 -10.97 9.43
CA GLU A 178 -16.43 -10.73 10.47
C GLU A 178 -15.81 -10.49 11.85
N SER A 179 -14.62 -11.08 12.12
CA SER A 179 -13.87 -10.83 13.36
C SER A 179 -13.55 -9.36 13.55
N SER A 180 -13.11 -8.66 12.51
CA SER A 180 -12.75 -7.23 12.59
C SER A 180 -13.95 -6.33 12.94
N LEU A 181 -15.17 -6.76 12.63
CA LEU A 181 -16.40 -6.02 12.93
C LEU A 181 -16.92 -6.32 14.33
N ARG A 182 -16.61 -7.51 14.88
CA ARG A 182 -17.13 -7.98 16.17
C ARG A 182 -16.16 -7.85 17.32
N ARG A 183 -14.86 -7.71 17.05
CA ARG A 183 -13.87 -7.52 18.10
C ARG A 183 -14.06 -6.18 18.75
N HIS A 184 -14.23 -6.17 20.06
CA HIS A 184 -14.42 -4.95 20.84
C HIS A 184 -13.14 -4.12 20.88
N VAL A 185 -13.27 -2.87 20.48
CA VAL A 185 -12.28 -1.81 20.70
C VAL A 185 -13.02 -0.68 21.40
N GLY A 186 -12.59 -0.35 22.61
CA GLY A 186 -13.35 0.56 23.47
C GLY A 186 -14.69 -0.02 23.95
N ASP A 187 -15.70 0.81 24.06
CA ASP A 187 -17.04 0.41 24.49
C ASP A 187 -17.99 0.10 23.31
N ARG A 188 -19.21 -0.30 23.65
CA ARG A 188 -20.23 -0.68 22.65
C ARG A 188 -20.68 0.49 21.80
N GLU A 189 -20.81 1.68 22.39
CA GLU A 189 -21.24 2.88 21.67
C GLU A 189 -20.20 3.30 20.63
N LEU A 190 -18.91 3.24 20.97
CA LEU A 190 -17.80 3.48 20.06
C LEU A 190 -17.83 2.51 18.89
N MET A 191 -18.02 1.20 19.16
CA MET A 191 -18.11 0.18 18.11
C MET A 191 -19.29 0.43 17.17
N ALA A 192 -20.47 0.76 17.69
CA ALA A 192 -21.63 1.10 16.88
C ALA A 192 -21.33 2.31 15.96
N LYS A 193 -20.75 3.40 16.50
CA LYS A 193 -20.34 4.58 15.72
C LYS A 193 -19.31 4.23 14.64
N GLN A 194 -18.32 3.42 14.98
CA GLN A 194 -17.30 2.98 14.04
C GLN A 194 -17.93 2.21 12.86
N LEU A 195 -18.81 1.28 13.11
CA LEU A 195 -19.44 0.47 12.08
C LEU A 195 -20.39 1.30 11.19
N HIS A 196 -21.17 2.21 11.77
CA HIS A 196 -21.95 3.17 10.98
C HIS A 196 -21.06 4.02 10.07
N HIS A 197 -19.92 4.53 10.59
CA HIS A 197 -18.95 5.26 9.79
C HIS A 197 -18.36 4.39 8.65
N THR A 198 -18.08 3.11 8.90
CA THR A 198 -17.60 2.17 7.88
C THR A 198 -18.64 2.01 6.75
N ALA A 199 -19.93 1.87 7.09
CA ALA A 199 -21.01 1.81 6.11
C ALA A 199 -21.16 3.13 5.30
N GLU A 200 -20.95 4.29 5.92
CA GLU A 200 -20.96 5.57 5.19
C GLU A 200 -19.79 5.70 4.20
N ILE A 201 -18.59 5.25 4.57
CA ILE A 201 -17.44 5.25 3.65
C ILE A 201 -17.69 4.32 2.45
N ALA A 202 -18.41 3.21 2.63
CA ALA A 202 -18.77 2.30 1.54
C ALA A 202 -19.60 2.96 0.43
N LYS A 203 -20.23 4.12 0.69
CA LYS A 203 -20.99 4.89 -0.32
C LYS A 203 -20.11 5.70 -1.26
N LEU A 204 -18.82 5.83 -0.99
CA LEU A 204 -17.89 6.51 -1.90
C LEU A 204 -17.72 5.69 -3.17
N ARG A 205 -17.77 6.36 -4.34
CA ARG A 205 -17.74 5.69 -5.67
C ARG A 205 -16.47 4.88 -5.93
N ASN A 206 -15.38 5.23 -5.29
CA ASN A 206 -14.08 4.59 -5.41
C ASN A 206 -13.77 3.61 -4.27
N VAL A 207 -14.74 3.34 -3.39
CA VAL A 207 -14.55 2.42 -2.26
C VAL A 207 -15.53 1.26 -2.39
N GLN A 208 -15.02 0.04 -2.22
CA GLN A 208 -15.80 -1.17 -2.11
C GLN A 208 -15.46 -1.87 -0.80
N ILE A 209 -16.47 -2.25 -0.04
CA ILE A 209 -16.30 -3.01 1.20
C ILE A 209 -17.11 -4.29 1.11
N GLN A 210 -16.44 -5.42 1.34
CA GLN A 210 -17.06 -6.74 1.43
C GLN A 210 -16.72 -7.38 2.77
N VAL A 211 -17.66 -8.13 3.33
CA VAL A 211 -17.49 -8.86 4.59
C VAL A 211 -17.30 -10.33 4.31
N LEU A 212 -16.28 -10.93 4.89
CA LEU A 212 -16.05 -12.36 4.89
C LEU A 212 -16.66 -12.91 6.19
N PRO A 213 -17.86 -13.53 6.16
CA PRO A 213 -18.53 -14.03 7.35
C PRO A 213 -17.85 -15.31 7.87
N PHE A 214 -18.06 -15.63 9.15
CA PHE A 214 -17.49 -16.82 9.78
C PHE A 214 -17.97 -18.14 9.16
N ASP A 215 -19.18 -18.15 8.59
CA ASP A 215 -19.79 -19.32 7.96
C ASP A 215 -19.51 -19.41 6.45
N ALA A 216 -18.62 -18.58 5.90
CA ALA A 216 -18.21 -18.66 4.51
C ALA A 216 -17.55 -20.02 4.20
N ALA A 217 -18.28 -20.93 3.55
CA ALA A 217 -17.87 -22.31 3.33
C ALA A 217 -16.61 -22.48 2.48
N THR A 218 -16.31 -21.49 1.62
CA THR A 218 -15.19 -21.51 0.65
C THR A 218 -14.08 -20.52 1.00
N ALA A 219 -14.09 -19.97 2.23
CA ALA A 219 -13.09 -18.98 2.63
C ALA A 219 -11.68 -19.58 2.58
N PRO A 220 -10.73 -18.92 1.91
CA PRO A 220 -9.34 -19.34 1.95
C PRO A 220 -8.75 -19.13 3.35
N ARG A 221 -7.72 -19.91 3.70
CA ARG A 221 -7.01 -19.75 4.98
C ARG A 221 -6.04 -18.54 4.91
N ALA A 222 -6.59 -17.35 4.89
CA ALA A 222 -5.80 -16.12 5.01
C ALA A 222 -5.57 -15.81 6.49
N THR A 223 -4.38 -16.10 6.99
CA THR A 223 -4.04 -15.96 8.43
C THR A 223 -3.44 -14.59 8.78
N HIS A 224 -3.13 -13.78 7.79
CA HIS A 224 -2.47 -12.49 7.97
C HIS A 224 -3.17 -11.41 7.16
N ASP A 225 -3.18 -10.23 7.72
CA ASP A 225 -3.58 -9.02 7.01
C ASP A 225 -2.59 -8.73 5.88
N PHE A 226 -3.08 -8.21 4.77
CA PHE A 226 -2.20 -7.75 3.71
C PHE A 226 -2.82 -6.60 2.93
N ASN A 227 -1.96 -5.78 2.32
CA ASN A 227 -2.33 -4.76 1.36
C ASN A 227 -1.62 -5.06 0.03
N LEU A 228 -2.37 -5.04 -1.07
CA LEU A 228 -1.82 -5.06 -2.41
C LEU A 228 -1.98 -3.66 -3.00
N PHE A 229 -0.88 -3.03 -3.35
CA PHE A 229 -0.84 -1.72 -3.97
C PHE A 229 -0.53 -1.82 -5.45
N ARG A 230 -1.26 -1.07 -6.26
CA ARG A 230 -0.98 -0.89 -7.67
C ARG A 230 -0.70 0.58 -7.94
N VAL A 231 0.55 0.90 -8.27
CA VAL A 231 1.01 2.25 -8.57
C VAL A 231 1.19 2.40 -10.07
N PRO A 232 0.61 3.43 -10.71
CA PRO A 232 0.82 3.67 -12.12
C PRO A 232 2.32 3.87 -12.41
N SER A 233 2.80 3.19 -13.43
CA SER A 233 4.14 3.40 -13.95
C SER A 233 4.05 4.01 -15.33
N PRO A 234 4.94 4.92 -15.67
CA PRO A 234 5.02 5.45 -17.01
C PRO A 234 5.54 4.42 -18.02
N GLY A 235 5.33 4.70 -19.32
CA GLY A 235 5.80 3.83 -20.40
C GLY A 235 5.08 2.50 -20.47
N ASN A 236 5.79 1.45 -20.89
CA ASN A 236 5.26 0.12 -21.16
C ASN A 236 5.62 -0.94 -20.09
N ALA A 237 6.23 -0.54 -18.98
CA ALA A 237 6.65 -1.46 -17.92
C ALA A 237 5.47 -2.07 -17.14
N GLY A 238 4.25 -1.59 -17.37
CA GLY A 238 3.08 -1.96 -16.56
C GLY A 238 3.11 -1.31 -15.17
N PRO A 239 2.05 -1.45 -14.39
CA PRO A 239 1.99 -0.88 -13.05
C PRO A 239 3.05 -1.50 -12.14
N LEU A 240 3.58 -0.70 -11.22
CA LEU A 240 4.38 -1.20 -10.12
C LEU A 240 3.45 -1.77 -9.06
N GLU A 241 3.63 -3.03 -8.71
CA GLU A 241 2.79 -3.73 -7.75
C GLU A 241 3.59 -4.18 -6.53
N PHE A 242 3.01 -3.99 -5.34
CA PHE A 242 3.55 -4.44 -4.07
C PHE A 242 2.51 -5.12 -3.22
N VAL A 243 2.92 -6.17 -2.53
CA VAL A 243 2.19 -6.70 -1.38
C VAL A 243 2.90 -6.25 -0.12
N TYR A 244 2.17 -5.64 0.80
CA TYR A 244 2.63 -5.33 2.14
C TYR A 244 1.97 -6.28 3.14
N VAL A 245 2.80 -6.95 3.91
CA VAL A 245 2.41 -7.82 5.02
C VAL A 245 3.11 -7.32 6.27
N GLU A 246 2.36 -7.08 7.32
CA GLU A 246 2.87 -6.62 8.61
C GLU A 246 2.74 -7.73 9.65
N ASP A 247 3.80 -7.96 10.39
CA ASP A 247 3.77 -8.72 11.62
C ASP A 247 3.98 -7.80 12.85
N PHE A 248 4.07 -8.39 14.03
CA PHE A 248 4.16 -7.61 15.28
C PHE A 248 5.41 -6.73 15.36
N THR A 249 6.50 -7.10 14.72
CA THR A 249 7.83 -6.47 14.87
C THR A 249 8.39 -5.88 13.59
N ASP A 250 7.88 -6.27 12.42
CA ASP A 250 8.42 -5.89 11.11
C ASP A 250 7.32 -5.85 10.04
N GLY A 251 7.65 -5.30 8.88
CA GLY A 251 6.79 -5.27 7.71
C GLY A 251 7.56 -5.64 6.45
N ARG A 252 7.00 -6.54 5.66
CA ARG A 252 7.60 -7.03 4.43
C ARG A 252 6.91 -6.45 3.21
N TYR A 253 7.71 -6.05 2.24
CA TYR A 253 7.26 -5.62 0.91
C TYR A 253 7.71 -6.65 -0.11
N LEU A 254 6.74 -7.25 -0.79
CA LEU A 254 6.94 -8.29 -1.78
C LEU A 254 6.63 -7.68 -3.15
N ASP A 255 7.63 -7.63 -4.03
CA ASP A 255 7.58 -7.09 -5.40
C ASP A 255 7.94 -8.16 -6.45
N GLY A 256 8.20 -9.38 -6.00
CA GLY A 256 8.42 -10.53 -6.87
C GLY A 256 7.14 -10.94 -7.60
N HIS A 257 7.24 -11.21 -8.90
CA HIS A 257 6.10 -11.63 -9.72
C HIS A 257 5.30 -12.79 -9.09
N ASP A 258 5.98 -13.81 -8.58
CA ASP A 258 5.33 -15.00 -8.01
C ASP A 258 4.61 -14.66 -6.70
N ASP A 259 5.20 -13.81 -5.85
CA ASP A 259 4.58 -13.35 -4.62
C ASP A 259 3.33 -12.51 -4.91
N VAL A 260 3.44 -11.50 -5.78
CA VAL A 260 2.33 -10.64 -6.19
C VAL A 260 1.21 -11.47 -6.81
N HIS A 261 1.56 -12.42 -7.67
CA HIS A 261 0.59 -13.33 -8.29
C HIS A 261 -0.13 -14.18 -7.23
N ALA A 262 0.59 -14.78 -6.29
CA ALA A 262 0.01 -15.60 -5.23
C ALA A 262 -0.99 -14.79 -4.36
N TYR A 263 -0.63 -13.56 -3.97
CA TYR A 263 -1.53 -12.70 -3.20
C TYR A 263 -2.71 -12.18 -4.03
N THR A 264 -2.52 -11.98 -5.34
CA THR A 264 -3.62 -11.63 -6.24
C THR A 264 -4.64 -12.77 -6.34
N LEU A 265 -4.18 -14.01 -6.45
CA LEU A 265 -5.07 -15.18 -6.43
C LEU A 265 -5.78 -15.33 -5.07
N LEU A 266 -5.06 -15.13 -3.96
CA LEU A 266 -5.66 -15.15 -2.63
C LEU A 266 -6.74 -14.05 -2.50
N TRP A 267 -6.47 -12.85 -2.98
CA TRP A 267 -7.44 -11.76 -3.00
C TRP A 267 -8.71 -12.13 -3.77
N GLN A 268 -8.57 -12.72 -4.97
CA GLN A 268 -9.70 -13.16 -5.78
C GLN A 268 -10.55 -14.22 -5.05
N GLN A 269 -9.92 -15.16 -4.34
CA GLN A 269 -10.61 -16.16 -3.53
C GLN A 269 -11.35 -15.53 -2.35
N LEU A 270 -10.74 -14.54 -1.67
CA LEU A 270 -11.38 -13.82 -0.57
C LEU A 270 -12.62 -13.06 -1.05
N VAL A 271 -12.51 -12.33 -2.17
CA VAL A 271 -13.64 -11.60 -2.79
C VAL A 271 -14.76 -12.57 -3.19
N ALA A 272 -14.43 -13.73 -3.77
CA ALA A 272 -15.41 -14.73 -4.19
C ALA A 272 -16.12 -15.40 -3.00
N ALA A 273 -15.48 -15.47 -1.82
CA ALA A 273 -16.05 -16.05 -0.61
C ALA A 273 -16.81 -15.02 0.25
N ALA A 274 -16.53 -13.72 0.06
CA ALA A 274 -17.16 -12.65 0.81
C ALA A 274 -18.59 -12.38 0.31
N LEU A 275 -19.40 -11.76 1.17
CA LEU A 275 -20.70 -11.21 0.78
C LEU A 275 -20.49 -10.15 -0.31
N ASP A 276 -21.47 -9.97 -1.19
CA ASP A 276 -21.45 -8.84 -2.12
C ASP A 276 -21.53 -7.49 -1.37
N PRO A 277 -21.22 -6.38 -2.03
CA PRO A 277 -21.15 -5.06 -1.36
C PRO A 277 -22.48 -4.66 -0.68
N VAL A 278 -23.63 -5.00 -1.26
CA VAL A 278 -24.95 -4.63 -0.71
C VAL A 278 -25.26 -5.45 0.54
N GLU A 279 -25.04 -6.76 0.50
CA GLU A 279 -25.23 -7.63 1.66
C GLU A 279 -24.18 -7.33 2.75
N SER A 280 -22.97 -6.92 2.36
CA SER A 280 -21.93 -6.49 3.30
C SER A 280 -22.32 -5.22 4.05
N GLU A 281 -22.90 -4.21 3.40
CA GLU A 281 -23.41 -3.00 4.06
C GLU A 281 -24.50 -3.37 5.07
N LYS A 282 -25.47 -4.20 4.68
CA LYS A 282 -26.51 -4.68 5.60
C LYS A 282 -25.94 -5.46 6.78
N PHE A 283 -24.90 -6.27 6.53
CA PHE A 283 -24.22 -7.01 7.60
C PHE A 283 -23.55 -6.07 8.60
N ILE A 284 -22.79 -5.08 8.11
CA ILE A 284 -22.12 -4.08 8.94
C ILE A 284 -23.13 -3.31 9.80
N LEU A 285 -24.24 -2.83 9.21
CA LEU A 285 -25.28 -2.12 9.93
C LEU A 285 -25.98 -2.99 10.98
N ARG A 286 -26.24 -4.28 10.67
CA ARG A 286 -26.80 -5.22 11.64
C ARG A 286 -25.87 -5.40 12.85
N VAL A 287 -24.56 -5.55 12.62
CA VAL A 287 -23.60 -5.65 13.73
C VAL A 287 -23.53 -4.35 14.51
N ALA A 288 -23.62 -3.18 13.86
CA ALA A 288 -23.70 -1.89 14.54
C ALA A 288 -24.92 -1.83 15.49
N ASP A 289 -26.10 -2.28 15.03
CA ASP A 289 -27.34 -2.32 15.84
C ASP A 289 -27.22 -3.31 17.01
N GLU A 290 -26.49 -4.42 16.86
CA GLU A 290 -26.19 -5.34 17.95
C GLU A 290 -25.35 -4.67 19.05
N PHE A 291 -24.44 -3.77 18.70
CA PHE A 291 -23.66 -2.98 19.64
C PHE A 291 -24.48 -1.85 20.29
N ALA A 292 -25.47 -1.28 19.61
CA ALA A 292 -26.31 -0.21 20.12
C ALA A 292 -27.34 -0.67 21.18
N ARG A 293 -27.58 -1.97 21.29
CA ARG A 293 -28.47 -2.61 22.31
C ARG A 293 -27.73 -2.90 23.60
#